data_52dfa5644c7e8b19b115bae4aa324dda
#
_entry.id   52dfa5644c7e8b19b115bae4aa324dda
#
_cell.length_a   1.000
_cell.length_b   1.000
_cell.length_c   1.000
_cell.angle_alpha   90.00
_cell.angle_beta   90.00
_cell.angle_gamma   90.00
#
_symmetry.space_group_name_H-M   'P 1'
#
loop_
_entity.id
_entity.type
_entity.pdbx_description
1 polymer ?
#
loop_
_entity_poly.entity_id
_entity_poly.type
_entity_poly.pdbx_seq_one_letter_code
_entity_poly.pdbx_strand_id
1 'polypeptide(L)'
;LLEFELQPPEMEGRKYIPLTEMGLTAENLVEMYKITREEQDEFAFRSQALAKKTIEAGIYIDEIVPVPVSQGKKKPPVDFKVDEFPRLSSLETLATLPPAFKKGGTVTAGNSSGFNDGASFVLLMTAEKAAALGYKPLARWISGAEFGVDPGIMGIAPAYAFLVAVKRAGLTLADIDIIECNEAFAAQNLAVIREMEKQTGYKIDMNRWNPNGGAIAFGHANGASGGRIGMLCMRELIRRGGRFGMFGSCCGGGQGVVALVENLQR
;
A
#
# COMPACT_ATOMS: atom_id res chain seq x y z
N LEU A 1 21.18 -19.07 9.53
CA LEU A 1 20.41 -17.89 9.98
C LEU A 1 21.26 -16.66 9.68
N LEU A 2 20.94 -15.95 8.61
CA LEU A 2 21.55 -14.63 8.35
C LEU A 2 20.97 -13.68 9.40
N GLU A 3 21.78 -13.28 10.35
CA GLU A 3 21.48 -12.17 11.24
C GLU A 3 21.57 -10.88 10.42
N PHE A 4 20.47 -10.45 9.86
CA PHE A 4 20.36 -9.08 9.36
C PHE A 4 20.13 -8.18 10.58
N GLU A 5 21.12 -7.44 10.98
CA GLU A 5 20.91 -6.23 11.77
C GLU A 5 20.28 -5.18 10.82
N LEU A 6 18.96 -5.14 10.79
CA LEU A 6 18.23 -4.09 10.08
C LEU A 6 18.42 -2.79 10.85
N GLN A 7 19.32 -1.95 10.39
CA GLN A 7 19.49 -0.61 10.92
C GLN A 7 18.76 0.39 9.99
N PRO A 8 17.60 0.92 10.43
CA PRO A 8 16.96 1.99 9.69
C PRO A 8 17.84 3.24 9.70
N PRO A 9 17.81 4.04 8.63
CA PRO A 9 18.53 5.30 8.62
C PRO A 9 17.95 6.23 9.70
N GLU A 10 18.82 6.92 10.40
CA GLU A 10 18.46 7.99 11.33
C GLU A 10 18.54 9.35 10.63
N MET A 11 17.69 10.27 11.02
CA MET A 11 17.79 11.66 10.60
C MET A 11 18.70 12.41 11.57
N GLU A 12 19.92 12.76 11.12
CA GLU A 12 20.88 13.50 11.91
C GLU A 12 20.28 14.78 12.53
N GLY A 13 20.57 14.99 13.80
CA GLY A 13 20.31 16.27 14.50
C GLY A 13 18.92 16.42 15.10
N ARG A 14 18.04 15.41 15.07
CA ARG A 14 16.69 15.50 15.69
C ARG A 14 16.62 14.84 17.05
N LYS A 15 16.39 15.63 18.10
CA LYS A 15 16.16 15.13 19.47
C LYS A 15 14.70 14.75 19.76
N TYR A 16 13.74 15.35 19.08
CA TYR A 16 12.30 15.08 19.16
C TYR A 16 11.61 15.72 17.97
N ILE A 17 10.74 14.96 17.29
CA ILE A 17 9.97 15.46 16.15
C ILE A 17 8.52 15.56 16.58
N PRO A 18 7.94 16.78 16.71
CA PRO A 18 6.51 16.93 16.79
C PRO A 18 5.87 16.30 15.56
N LEU A 19 4.59 15.93 15.62
CA LEU A 19 3.83 15.38 14.51
C LEU A 19 4.13 16.16 13.22
N THR A 20 4.91 15.56 12.34
CA THR A 20 5.31 16.16 11.06
C THR A 20 4.19 15.91 10.07
N GLU A 21 3.85 16.89 9.25
CA GLU A 21 2.93 16.68 8.13
C GLU A 21 3.40 15.49 7.27
N MET A 22 2.50 14.58 6.94
CA MET A 22 2.84 13.35 6.24
C MET A 22 3.55 13.60 4.91
N GLY A 23 3.17 14.66 4.17
CA GLY A 23 3.84 15.04 2.94
C GLY A 23 5.30 15.50 3.13
N LEU A 24 5.63 16.13 4.26
CA LEU A 24 7.02 16.47 4.59
C LEU A 24 7.86 15.23 4.88
N THR A 25 7.27 14.18 5.47
CA THR A 25 7.97 12.90 5.64
C THR A 25 8.30 12.25 4.29
N ALA A 26 7.41 12.40 3.30
CA ALA A 26 7.67 11.94 1.94
C ALA A 26 8.79 12.75 1.26
N GLU A 27 8.81 14.08 1.43
CA GLU A 27 9.92 14.93 0.91
C GLU A 27 11.26 14.56 1.56
N ASN A 28 11.30 14.20 2.84
CA ASN A 28 12.51 13.69 3.48
C ASN A 28 13.02 12.40 2.81
N LEU A 29 12.12 11.51 2.41
CA LEU A 29 12.48 10.29 1.65
C LEU A 29 12.94 10.61 0.23
N VAL A 30 12.37 11.63 -0.42
CA VAL A 30 12.84 12.13 -1.72
C VAL A 30 14.32 12.50 -1.62
N GLU A 31 14.69 13.30 -0.62
CA GLU A 31 16.08 13.74 -0.42
C GLU A 31 17.01 12.57 -0.10
N MET A 32 16.60 11.69 0.82
CA MET A 32 17.39 10.56 1.31
C MET A 32 17.66 9.51 0.23
N TYR A 33 16.65 9.20 -0.57
CA TYR A 33 16.74 8.17 -1.63
C TYR A 33 16.96 8.75 -3.02
N LYS A 34 17.14 10.08 -3.14
CA LYS A 34 17.36 10.80 -4.41
C LYS A 34 16.31 10.44 -5.47
N ILE A 35 15.05 10.48 -5.05
CA ILE A 35 13.91 10.17 -5.92
C ILE A 35 13.57 11.41 -6.73
N THR A 36 13.51 11.30 -8.05
CA THR A 36 13.18 12.45 -8.89
C THR A 36 11.66 12.70 -8.93
N ARG A 37 11.27 13.86 -9.44
CA ARG A 37 9.86 14.22 -9.66
C ARG A 37 9.26 13.32 -10.74
N GLU A 38 9.99 13.06 -11.79
CA GLU A 38 9.61 12.22 -12.91
C GLU A 38 9.31 10.80 -12.44
N GLU A 39 10.17 10.20 -11.62
CA GLU A 39 9.94 8.85 -11.05
C GLU A 39 8.66 8.79 -10.22
N GLN A 40 8.36 9.84 -9.45
CA GLN A 40 7.14 9.93 -8.67
C GLN A 40 5.89 10.01 -9.56
N ASP A 41 5.94 10.83 -10.59
CA ASP A 41 4.82 11.02 -11.52
C ASP A 41 4.61 9.77 -12.39
N GLU A 42 5.67 9.07 -12.80
CA GLU A 42 5.60 7.78 -13.48
C GLU A 42 4.95 6.69 -12.60
N PHE A 43 5.34 6.63 -11.32
CA PHE A 43 4.71 5.71 -10.37
C PHE A 43 3.23 6.02 -10.18
N ALA A 44 2.88 7.30 -10.03
CA ALA A 44 1.49 7.73 -9.90
C ALA A 44 0.68 7.43 -11.16
N PHE A 45 1.22 7.71 -12.33
CA PHE A 45 0.61 7.37 -13.62
C PHE A 45 0.35 5.86 -13.73
N ARG A 46 1.35 5.04 -13.36
CA ARG A 46 1.20 3.58 -13.33
C ARG A 46 0.05 3.15 -12.42
N SER A 47 -0.04 3.69 -11.21
CA SER A 47 -1.13 3.38 -10.27
C SER A 47 -2.48 3.69 -10.89
N GLN A 48 -2.66 4.88 -11.48
CA GLN A 48 -3.90 5.30 -12.13
C GLN A 48 -4.23 4.44 -13.37
N ALA A 49 -3.25 4.10 -14.19
CA ALA A 49 -3.45 3.29 -15.40
C ALA A 49 -3.88 1.85 -15.04
N LEU A 50 -3.26 1.26 -14.01
CA LEU A 50 -3.64 -0.05 -13.50
C LEU A 50 -5.03 -0.03 -12.88
N ALA A 51 -5.37 1.00 -12.11
CA ALA A 51 -6.70 1.17 -11.51
C ALA A 51 -7.78 1.25 -12.60
N LYS A 52 -7.56 2.06 -13.64
CA LYS A 52 -8.48 2.15 -14.78
C LYS A 52 -8.69 0.78 -15.42
N LYS A 53 -7.61 0.06 -15.75
CA LYS A 53 -7.69 -1.28 -16.35
C LYS A 53 -8.47 -2.25 -15.46
N THR A 54 -8.24 -2.20 -14.15
CA THR A 54 -8.88 -3.06 -13.15
C THR A 54 -10.38 -2.79 -13.04
N ILE A 55 -10.78 -1.52 -13.04
CA ILE A 55 -12.18 -1.11 -13.02
C ILE A 55 -12.89 -1.55 -14.31
N GLU A 56 -12.29 -1.28 -15.46
CA GLU A 56 -12.85 -1.66 -16.78
C GLU A 56 -13.00 -3.18 -16.93
N ALA A 57 -12.09 -3.95 -16.33
CA ALA A 57 -12.16 -5.40 -16.30
C ALA A 57 -13.12 -5.97 -15.24
N GLY A 58 -13.73 -5.13 -14.40
CA GLY A 58 -14.67 -5.54 -13.35
C GLY A 58 -14.04 -6.37 -12.23
N ILE A 59 -12.73 -6.27 -12.04
CA ILE A 59 -11.96 -7.12 -11.09
C ILE A 59 -12.46 -6.96 -9.64
N TYR A 60 -12.95 -5.77 -9.27
CA TYR A 60 -13.38 -5.45 -7.90
C TYR A 60 -14.89 -5.61 -7.65
N ILE A 61 -15.66 -6.03 -8.64
CA ILE A 61 -17.14 -6.09 -8.50
C ILE A 61 -17.57 -6.98 -7.32
N ASP A 62 -16.88 -8.13 -7.13
CA ASP A 62 -17.20 -9.08 -6.05
C ASP A 62 -16.66 -8.65 -4.67
N GLU A 63 -15.90 -7.56 -4.61
CA GLU A 63 -15.29 -7.04 -3.39
C GLU A 63 -16.04 -5.84 -2.84
N ILE A 64 -16.80 -5.15 -3.69
CA ILE A 64 -17.53 -3.94 -3.35
C ILE A 64 -18.91 -4.28 -2.80
N VAL A 65 -19.18 -3.82 -1.58
CA VAL A 65 -20.50 -3.83 -0.99
C VAL A 65 -21.18 -2.49 -1.27
N PRO A 66 -22.27 -2.45 -2.08
CA PRO A 66 -22.96 -1.20 -2.36
C PRO A 66 -23.49 -0.54 -1.08
N VAL A 67 -23.30 0.77 -0.95
CA VAL A 67 -23.78 1.56 0.19
C VAL A 67 -24.87 2.51 -0.29
N PRO A 68 -26.09 2.47 0.29
CA PRO A 68 -27.16 3.39 -0.07
C PRO A 68 -26.84 4.79 0.48
N VAL A 69 -26.56 5.75 -0.40
CA VAL A 69 -26.22 7.13 -0.05
C VAL A 69 -27.40 8.05 -0.29
N SER A 70 -27.80 8.78 0.74
CA SER A 70 -28.90 9.75 0.64
C SER A 70 -28.58 10.88 -0.32
N GLN A 71 -29.50 11.16 -1.21
CA GLN A 71 -29.45 12.31 -2.14
C GLN A 71 -30.26 13.52 -1.61
N GLY A 72 -30.48 13.54 -0.29
CA GLY A 72 -31.33 14.56 0.36
C GLY A 72 -32.80 14.14 0.47
N LYS A 73 -33.62 14.97 1.14
CA LYS A 73 -34.99 14.59 1.54
C LYS A 73 -35.96 14.30 0.39
N LYS A 74 -35.65 14.75 -0.83
CA LYS A 74 -36.58 14.66 -1.99
C LYS A 74 -36.20 13.62 -3.04
N LYS A 75 -35.05 12.97 -2.90
CA LYS A 75 -34.59 12.00 -3.87
C LYS A 75 -34.35 10.62 -3.18
N PRO A 76 -34.60 9.53 -3.90
CA PRO A 76 -34.26 8.20 -3.35
C PRO A 76 -32.75 8.09 -3.14
N PRO A 77 -32.32 7.24 -2.21
CA PRO A 77 -30.91 6.90 -2.07
C PRO A 77 -30.37 6.30 -3.37
N VAL A 78 -29.09 6.52 -3.61
CA VAL A 78 -28.35 5.89 -4.73
C VAL A 78 -27.35 4.92 -4.17
N ASP A 79 -27.27 3.72 -4.71
CA ASP A 79 -26.24 2.75 -4.36
C ASP A 79 -24.89 3.23 -4.82
N PHE A 80 -24.04 3.59 -3.86
CA PHE A 80 -22.64 3.93 -4.09
C PHE A 80 -21.84 2.63 -4.20
N LYS A 81 -21.34 2.31 -5.38
CA LYS A 81 -20.66 1.06 -5.72
C LYS A 81 -19.53 1.23 -6.74
N VAL A 82 -19.13 2.46 -6.99
CA VAL A 82 -18.03 2.80 -7.91
C VAL A 82 -17.13 3.81 -7.22
N ASP A 83 -15.82 3.54 -7.21
CA ASP A 83 -14.85 4.48 -6.69
C ASP A 83 -14.82 5.76 -7.53
N GLU A 84 -15.03 6.93 -6.91
CA GLU A 84 -15.07 8.24 -7.58
C GLU A 84 -13.69 8.87 -7.74
N PHE A 85 -12.69 8.40 -6.98
CA PHE A 85 -11.38 9.03 -6.90
C PHE A 85 -10.47 8.76 -8.10
N PRO A 86 -10.52 7.60 -8.80
CA PRO A 86 -9.64 7.30 -9.93
C PRO A 86 -9.75 8.35 -11.04
N ARG A 87 -8.62 8.97 -11.40
CA ARG A 87 -8.52 10.03 -12.40
C ARG A 87 -7.22 9.94 -13.19
N LEU A 88 -7.19 9.13 -14.22
CA LEU A 88 -6.01 9.01 -15.06
C LEU A 88 -5.71 10.34 -15.78
N SER A 89 -4.54 10.89 -15.53
CA SER A 89 -3.99 12.07 -16.21
C SER A 89 -2.77 11.68 -17.03
N SER A 90 -2.34 12.52 -17.98
CA SER A 90 -1.08 12.29 -18.68
C SER A 90 0.13 12.67 -17.82
N LEU A 91 1.31 12.16 -18.16
CA LEU A 91 2.56 12.52 -17.48
C LEU A 91 2.85 14.02 -17.63
N GLU A 92 2.55 14.61 -18.79
CA GLU A 92 2.70 16.04 -19.02
C GLU A 92 1.81 16.86 -18.05
N THR A 93 0.58 16.41 -17.81
CA THR A 93 -0.33 17.06 -16.86
C THR A 93 0.21 16.91 -15.43
N LEU A 94 0.66 15.73 -15.03
CA LEU A 94 1.25 15.51 -13.70
C LEU A 94 2.46 16.42 -13.48
N ALA A 95 3.34 16.56 -14.46
CA ALA A 95 4.52 17.41 -14.40
C ALA A 95 4.21 18.90 -14.15
N THR A 96 3.02 19.39 -14.51
CA THR A 96 2.61 20.78 -14.27
C THR A 96 2.12 21.05 -12.85
N LEU A 97 1.84 20.02 -12.05
CA LEU A 97 1.29 20.20 -10.72
C LEU A 97 2.32 20.82 -9.76
N PRO A 98 1.93 21.83 -8.98
CA PRO A 98 2.84 22.43 -8.00
C PRO A 98 3.10 21.50 -6.82
N PRO A 99 4.26 21.63 -6.14
CA PRO A 99 4.52 20.99 -4.87
C PRO A 99 3.44 21.33 -3.84
N ALA A 100 2.96 20.32 -3.10
CA ALA A 100 1.84 20.49 -2.17
C ALA A 100 2.29 20.77 -0.72
N PHE A 101 3.48 20.31 -0.31
CA PHE A 101 3.89 20.27 1.10
C PHE A 101 5.14 21.10 1.40
N LYS A 102 6.04 21.24 0.44
CA LYS A 102 7.33 21.94 0.62
C LYS A 102 7.57 22.86 -0.57
N LYS A 103 7.90 24.14 -0.29
CA LYS A 103 8.31 25.07 -1.36
C LYS A 103 9.55 24.52 -2.06
N GLY A 104 9.47 24.36 -3.38
CA GLY A 104 10.54 23.74 -4.17
C GLY A 104 10.68 22.23 -3.97
N GLY A 105 9.73 21.58 -3.32
CA GLY A 105 9.64 20.14 -3.22
C GLY A 105 9.11 19.47 -4.50
N THR A 106 8.88 18.16 -4.42
CA THR A 106 8.48 17.33 -5.57
C THR A 106 7.20 16.53 -5.35
N VAL A 107 6.75 16.44 -4.09
CA VAL A 107 5.51 15.76 -3.73
C VAL A 107 4.31 16.65 -4.05
N THR A 108 3.40 16.16 -4.88
CA THR A 108 2.24 16.90 -5.40
C THR A 108 0.93 16.18 -5.08
N ALA A 109 -0.21 16.82 -5.34
CA ALA A 109 -1.51 16.18 -5.26
C ALA A 109 -1.69 15.03 -6.28
N GLY A 110 -0.91 15.01 -7.36
CA GLY A 110 -0.97 13.97 -8.39
C GLY A 110 -0.20 12.71 -8.04
N ASN A 111 0.86 12.81 -7.20
CA ASN A 111 1.68 11.69 -6.78
C ASN A 111 1.51 11.34 -5.28
N SER A 112 0.39 11.79 -4.69
CA SER A 112 -0.05 11.51 -3.33
C SER A 112 -1.43 10.87 -3.32
N SER A 113 -1.73 10.08 -2.28
CA SER A 113 -3.10 9.59 -2.05
C SER A 113 -4.02 10.73 -1.60
N GLY A 114 -5.31 10.63 -1.89
CA GLY A 114 -6.33 11.51 -1.32
C GLY A 114 -6.85 10.97 0.01
N PHE A 115 -7.47 11.86 0.80
CA PHE A 115 -8.30 11.47 1.94
C PHE A 115 -9.67 11.06 1.45
N ASN A 116 -10.09 9.86 1.77
CA ASN A 116 -11.34 9.29 1.29
C ASN A 116 -12.09 8.60 2.43
N ASP A 117 -13.40 8.55 2.32
CA ASP A 117 -14.23 7.71 3.16
C ASP A 117 -14.18 6.25 2.67
N GLY A 118 -14.27 5.32 3.61
CA GLY A 118 -14.28 3.91 3.28
C GLY A 118 -14.33 3.01 4.50
N ALA A 119 -14.81 1.79 4.31
CA ALA A 119 -14.79 0.73 5.30
C ALA A 119 -14.35 -0.58 4.65
N SER A 120 -13.65 -1.41 5.41
CA SER A 120 -13.28 -2.76 5.01
C SER A 120 -13.48 -3.72 6.16
N PHE A 121 -13.92 -4.94 5.83
CA PHE A 121 -14.19 -5.99 6.80
C PHE A 121 -13.47 -7.27 6.39
N VAL A 122 -12.77 -7.88 7.33
CA VAL A 122 -12.11 -9.17 7.16
C VAL A 122 -12.53 -10.09 8.29
N LEU A 123 -13.04 -11.26 7.96
CA LEU A 123 -13.39 -12.27 8.95
C LEU A 123 -12.20 -13.18 9.22
N LEU A 124 -11.73 -13.20 10.47
CA LEU A 124 -10.63 -14.03 10.94
C LEU A 124 -11.14 -15.09 11.90
N MET A 125 -10.68 -16.32 11.74
CA MET A 125 -10.98 -17.43 12.65
C MET A 125 -9.91 -18.52 12.55
N THR A 126 -9.94 -19.48 13.47
CA THR A 126 -9.08 -20.68 13.37
C THR A 126 -9.55 -21.59 12.23
N ALA A 127 -8.65 -22.44 11.73
CA ALA A 127 -8.98 -23.40 10.67
C ALA A 127 -10.08 -24.37 11.10
N GLU A 128 -10.05 -24.81 12.36
CA GLU A 128 -11.07 -25.72 12.96
C GLU A 128 -12.44 -25.03 12.98
N LYS A 129 -12.47 -23.74 13.34
CA LYS A 129 -13.74 -22.99 13.37
C LYS A 129 -14.29 -22.77 11.97
N ALA A 130 -13.43 -22.48 11.00
CA ALA A 130 -13.84 -22.35 9.60
C ALA A 130 -14.46 -23.65 9.07
N ALA A 131 -13.80 -24.78 9.32
CA ALA A 131 -14.31 -26.10 8.95
C ALA A 131 -15.64 -26.42 9.62
N ALA A 132 -15.78 -26.18 10.94
CA ALA A 132 -17.00 -26.41 11.68
C ALA A 132 -18.20 -25.57 11.19
N LEU A 133 -17.95 -24.40 10.64
CA LEU A 133 -18.97 -23.50 10.07
C LEU A 133 -19.16 -23.68 8.56
N GLY A 134 -18.40 -24.57 7.91
CA GLY A 134 -18.47 -24.79 6.47
C GLY A 134 -17.90 -23.66 5.61
N TYR A 135 -17.10 -22.77 6.20
CA TYR A 135 -16.42 -21.70 5.45
C TYR A 135 -15.21 -22.24 4.71
N LYS A 136 -14.99 -21.71 3.51
CA LYS A 136 -13.76 -21.93 2.72
C LYS A 136 -12.84 -20.72 2.88
N PRO A 137 -11.75 -20.82 3.66
CA PRO A 137 -10.83 -19.70 3.84
C PRO A 137 -10.18 -19.29 2.52
N LEU A 138 -10.05 -17.98 2.27
CA LEU A 138 -9.33 -17.45 1.10
C LEU A 138 -7.85 -17.64 1.28
N ALA A 139 -7.33 -17.31 2.46
CA ALA A 139 -5.92 -17.36 2.77
C ALA A 139 -5.67 -17.74 4.23
N ARG A 140 -4.44 -18.15 4.51
CA ARG A 140 -3.92 -18.42 5.85
C ARG A 140 -2.92 -17.33 6.21
N TRP A 141 -3.05 -16.77 7.41
CA TRP A 141 -2.02 -15.92 8.00
C TRP A 141 -0.76 -16.75 8.29
N ILE A 142 0.38 -16.32 7.78
CA ILE A 142 1.68 -16.99 7.98
C ILE A 142 2.53 -16.24 8.99
N SER A 143 2.69 -14.94 8.80
CA SER A 143 3.47 -14.09 9.68
C SER A 143 3.02 -12.63 9.58
N GLY A 144 3.53 -11.81 10.46
CA GLY A 144 3.39 -10.36 10.40
C GLY A 144 4.51 -9.70 11.18
N ALA A 145 4.67 -8.42 10.95
CA ALA A 145 5.66 -7.62 11.64
C ALA A 145 5.20 -6.16 11.75
N GLU A 146 5.67 -5.57 12.82
CA GLU A 146 5.70 -4.12 13.03
C GLU A 146 7.15 -3.68 13.10
N PHE A 147 7.44 -2.49 12.60
CA PHE A 147 8.77 -1.91 12.66
C PHE A 147 8.69 -0.40 12.91
N GLY A 148 9.55 0.08 13.80
CA GLY A 148 9.65 1.50 14.15
C GLY A 148 10.84 2.17 13.48
N VAL A 149 10.64 3.38 12.98
CA VAL A 149 11.69 4.26 12.43
C VAL A 149 11.52 5.68 12.98
N ASP A 150 12.45 6.57 12.66
CA ASP A 150 12.27 8.00 12.94
C ASP A 150 10.95 8.51 12.34
N PRO A 151 10.08 9.19 13.12
CA PRO A 151 8.81 9.71 12.62
C PRO A 151 8.92 10.60 11.39
N GLY A 152 10.04 11.32 11.23
CA GLY A 152 10.29 12.18 10.07
C GLY A 152 10.49 11.44 8.75
N ILE A 153 10.67 10.12 8.80
CA ILE A 153 10.81 9.25 7.62
C ILE A 153 9.87 8.03 7.72
N MET A 154 8.71 8.20 8.38
CA MET A 154 7.79 7.11 8.66
C MET A 154 7.45 6.22 7.48
N GLY A 155 7.46 6.79 6.27
CA GLY A 155 7.10 6.08 5.04
C GLY A 155 8.02 4.93 4.68
N ILE A 156 9.26 4.87 5.25
CA ILE A 156 10.19 3.76 4.99
C ILE A 156 9.95 2.54 5.88
N ALA A 157 9.22 2.69 6.98
CA ALA A 157 9.01 1.62 7.96
C ALA A 157 8.48 0.30 7.37
N PRO A 158 7.56 0.31 6.36
CA PRO A 158 7.11 -0.92 5.72
C PRO A 158 8.23 -1.75 5.11
N ALA A 159 9.31 -1.14 4.61
CA ALA A 159 10.43 -1.89 4.03
C ALA A 159 11.01 -2.90 5.04
N TYR A 160 11.27 -2.43 6.26
CA TYR A 160 11.80 -3.27 7.33
C TYR A 160 10.77 -4.27 7.85
N ALA A 161 9.52 -3.84 8.00
CA ALA A 161 8.44 -4.72 8.42
C ALA A 161 8.23 -5.89 7.44
N PHE A 162 8.27 -5.63 6.11
CA PHE A 162 8.21 -6.66 5.07
C PHE A 162 9.36 -7.67 5.23
N LEU A 163 10.58 -7.20 5.37
CA LEU A 163 11.75 -8.07 5.50
C LEU A 163 11.68 -8.92 6.78
N VAL A 164 11.23 -8.35 7.90
CA VAL A 164 11.02 -9.10 9.15
C VAL A 164 9.93 -10.16 8.99
N ALA A 165 8.80 -9.83 8.34
CA ALA A 165 7.71 -10.77 8.13
C ALA A 165 8.14 -11.95 7.25
N VAL A 166 8.86 -11.69 6.15
CA VAL A 166 9.41 -12.71 5.24
C VAL A 166 10.39 -13.60 5.98
N LYS A 167 11.33 -13.02 6.76
CA LYS A 167 12.29 -13.77 7.58
C LYS A 167 11.61 -14.67 8.62
N ARG A 168 10.58 -14.16 9.32
CA ARG A 168 9.80 -14.95 10.29
C ARG A 168 9.08 -16.13 9.64
N ALA A 169 8.67 -16.00 8.39
CA ALA A 169 8.05 -17.07 7.62
C ALA A 169 9.04 -18.10 7.08
N GLY A 170 10.35 -17.88 7.21
CA GLY A 170 11.39 -18.71 6.60
C GLY A 170 11.41 -18.61 5.07
N LEU A 171 10.93 -17.48 4.51
CA LEU A 171 10.84 -17.19 3.08
C LEU A 171 11.85 -16.13 2.66
N THR A 172 11.92 -15.90 1.35
CA THR A 172 12.67 -14.83 0.70
C THR A 172 11.71 -13.94 -0.11
N LEU A 173 12.15 -12.78 -0.57
CA LEU A 173 11.35 -11.92 -1.46
C LEU A 173 11.02 -12.60 -2.80
N ALA A 174 11.86 -13.55 -3.25
CA ALA A 174 11.62 -14.32 -4.47
C ALA A 174 10.38 -15.22 -4.37
N ASP A 175 10.04 -15.67 -3.15
CA ASP A 175 8.90 -16.54 -2.89
C ASP A 175 7.56 -15.79 -2.88
N ILE A 176 7.58 -14.46 -2.88
CA ILE A 176 6.37 -13.62 -2.76
C ILE A 176 5.82 -13.31 -4.14
N ASP A 177 4.60 -13.73 -4.41
CA ASP A 177 3.93 -13.53 -5.70
C ASP A 177 3.24 -12.17 -5.82
N ILE A 178 2.69 -11.64 -4.71
CA ILE A 178 1.98 -10.35 -4.66
C ILE A 178 2.46 -9.53 -3.47
N ILE A 179 2.71 -8.25 -3.72
CA ILE A 179 3.04 -7.26 -2.70
C ILE A 179 2.07 -6.08 -2.83
N GLU A 180 1.28 -5.85 -1.79
CA GLU A 180 0.41 -4.68 -1.67
C GLU A 180 0.98 -3.73 -0.61
N CYS A 181 1.62 -2.67 -1.04
CA CYS A 181 2.08 -1.61 -0.15
C CYS A 181 1.17 -0.39 -0.32
N ASN A 182 0.56 0.07 0.78
CA ASN A 182 -0.30 1.25 0.69
C ASN A 182 0.46 2.43 0.09
N GLU A 183 -0.13 3.06 -0.92
CA GLU A 183 0.47 4.19 -1.65
C GLU A 183 0.08 5.51 -0.97
N ALA A 184 0.65 5.79 0.20
CA ALA A 184 0.45 7.10 0.80
C ALA A 184 1.04 8.19 -0.11
N PHE A 185 2.24 7.94 -0.66
CA PHE A 185 2.95 8.78 -1.62
C PHE A 185 3.74 7.91 -2.60
N ALA A 186 3.91 8.36 -3.83
CA ALA A 186 4.78 7.71 -4.80
C ALA A 186 6.23 7.65 -4.29
N ALA A 187 6.72 8.75 -3.76
CA ALA A 187 8.06 8.84 -3.15
C ALA A 187 8.26 7.80 -2.04
N GLN A 188 7.25 7.61 -1.19
CA GLN A 188 7.29 6.64 -0.10
C GLN A 188 7.39 5.21 -0.64
N ASN A 189 6.59 4.84 -1.64
CA ASN A 189 6.66 3.50 -2.25
C ASN A 189 8.00 3.24 -2.94
N LEU A 190 8.51 4.22 -3.70
CA LEU A 190 9.83 4.13 -4.34
C LEU A 190 10.96 3.95 -3.33
N ALA A 191 10.89 4.68 -2.20
CA ALA A 191 11.85 4.51 -1.11
C ALA A 191 11.79 3.11 -0.51
N VAL A 192 10.58 2.58 -0.23
CA VAL A 192 10.38 1.22 0.29
C VAL A 192 10.99 0.18 -0.65
N ILE A 193 10.71 0.28 -1.94
CA ILE A 193 11.26 -0.62 -2.96
C ILE A 193 12.80 -0.56 -2.95
N ARG A 194 13.38 0.64 -3.04
CA ARG A 194 14.84 0.85 -3.04
C ARG A 194 15.50 0.28 -1.79
N GLU A 195 14.89 0.50 -0.63
CA GLU A 195 15.45 -0.02 0.63
C GLU A 195 15.38 -1.55 0.71
N MET A 196 14.26 -2.16 0.32
CA MET A 196 14.14 -3.62 0.26
C MET A 196 15.14 -4.24 -0.71
N GLU A 197 15.31 -3.64 -1.91
CA GLU A 197 16.32 -4.08 -2.89
C GLU A 197 17.74 -3.94 -2.35
N LYS A 198 18.06 -2.81 -1.69
CA LYS A 198 19.36 -2.56 -1.08
C LYS A 198 19.70 -3.58 0.01
N GLN A 199 18.73 -3.88 0.89
CA GLN A 199 18.92 -4.81 2.00
C GLN A 199 19.08 -6.28 1.56
N THR A 200 18.46 -6.65 0.45
CA THR A 200 18.40 -8.06 0.02
C THR A 200 19.20 -8.38 -1.23
N GLY A 201 19.56 -7.37 -2.02
CA GLY A 201 20.12 -7.56 -3.36
C GLY A 201 19.10 -8.08 -4.39
N TYR A 202 17.85 -8.34 -3.99
CA TYR A 202 16.79 -8.84 -4.85
C TYR A 202 16.06 -7.70 -5.54
N LYS A 203 15.99 -7.74 -6.88
CA LYS A 203 15.23 -6.75 -7.66
C LYS A 203 13.74 -7.08 -7.64
N ILE A 204 12.93 -6.13 -7.18
CA ILE A 204 11.48 -6.28 -7.09
C ILE A 204 10.87 -6.18 -8.50
N ASP A 205 10.12 -7.21 -8.89
CA ASP A 205 9.32 -7.18 -10.10
C ASP A 205 8.07 -6.30 -9.87
N MET A 206 7.99 -5.19 -10.58
CA MET A 206 6.87 -4.25 -10.48
C MET A 206 5.52 -4.85 -10.91
N ASN A 207 5.48 -5.98 -11.62
CA ASN A 207 4.24 -6.69 -11.92
C ASN A 207 3.65 -7.40 -10.69
N ARG A 208 4.45 -7.57 -9.63
CA ARG A 208 4.01 -8.11 -8.33
C ARG A 208 3.66 -7.01 -7.32
N TRP A 209 4.08 -5.77 -7.57
CA TRP A 209 3.90 -4.62 -6.69
C TRP A 209 2.65 -3.82 -7.06
N ASN A 210 1.65 -3.78 -6.15
CA ASN A 210 0.37 -3.09 -6.37
C ASN A 210 -0.16 -3.31 -7.80
N PRO A 211 -0.41 -4.57 -8.18
CA PRO A 211 -0.64 -4.94 -9.60
C PRO A 211 -1.93 -4.41 -10.19
N ASN A 212 -2.82 -3.92 -9.35
CA ASN A 212 -4.13 -3.40 -9.74
C ASN A 212 -4.29 -1.89 -9.48
N GLY A 213 -3.17 -1.19 -9.20
CA GLY A 213 -3.20 0.17 -8.71
C GLY A 213 -3.40 0.25 -7.20
N GLY A 214 -3.12 1.41 -6.61
CA GLY A 214 -3.16 1.59 -5.16
C GLY A 214 -3.83 2.89 -4.73
N ALA A 215 -3.48 3.37 -3.54
CA ALA A 215 -4.17 4.50 -2.91
C ALA A 215 -3.99 5.84 -3.65
N ILE A 216 -2.97 6.01 -4.47
CA ILE A 216 -2.85 7.19 -5.33
C ILE A 216 -4.03 7.26 -6.31
N ALA A 217 -4.48 6.11 -6.79
CA ALA A 217 -5.62 6.03 -7.71
C ALA A 217 -6.97 5.92 -6.98
N PHE A 218 -7.07 5.05 -5.95
CA PHE A 218 -8.34 4.74 -5.28
C PHE A 218 -8.60 5.58 -4.02
N GLY A 219 -7.60 6.35 -3.56
CA GLY A 219 -7.68 7.07 -2.29
C GLY A 219 -7.27 6.23 -1.07
N HIS A 220 -7.11 6.92 0.05
CA HIS A 220 -6.66 6.37 1.32
C HIS A 220 -7.69 6.65 2.42
N ALA A 221 -8.60 5.71 2.64
CA ALA A 221 -9.49 5.73 3.78
C ALA A 221 -8.71 5.27 5.02
N ASN A 222 -8.27 6.23 5.84
CA ASN A 222 -7.52 5.96 7.05
C ASN A 222 -8.29 4.98 7.95
N GLY A 223 -7.62 3.95 8.46
CA GLY A 223 -8.26 2.90 9.23
C GLY A 223 -8.91 1.76 8.41
N ALA A 224 -9.31 1.99 7.16
CA ALA A 224 -9.86 0.96 6.28
C ALA A 224 -8.83 0.38 5.30
N SER A 225 -7.80 1.15 4.93
CA SER A 225 -6.86 0.76 3.87
C SER A 225 -6.12 -0.54 4.15
N GLY A 226 -5.79 -0.85 5.41
CA GLY A 226 -5.14 -2.12 5.77
C GLY A 226 -5.97 -3.35 5.39
N GLY A 227 -7.26 -3.35 5.72
CA GLY A 227 -8.19 -4.42 5.33
C GLY A 227 -8.39 -4.47 3.81
N ARG A 228 -8.51 -3.30 3.16
CA ARG A 228 -8.64 -3.22 1.71
C ARG A 228 -7.46 -3.86 0.97
N ILE A 229 -6.21 -3.41 1.25
CA ILE A 229 -5.03 -3.96 0.56
C ILE A 229 -4.80 -5.43 0.90
N GLY A 230 -5.18 -5.88 2.10
CA GLY A 230 -5.14 -7.31 2.45
C GLY A 230 -6.11 -8.13 1.60
N MET A 231 -7.34 -7.66 1.39
CA MET A 231 -8.31 -8.30 0.53
C MET A 231 -7.84 -8.31 -0.93
N LEU A 232 -7.32 -7.17 -1.45
CA LEU A 232 -6.76 -7.09 -2.80
C LEU A 232 -5.62 -8.09 -3.00
N CYS A 233 -4.70 -8.20 -2.04
CA CYS A 233 -3.61 -9.15 -2.07
C CYS A 233 -4.13 -10.60 -2.17
N MET A 234 -5.07 -11.00 -1.30
CA MET A 234 -5.63 -12.35 -1.29
C MET A 234 -6.36 -12.67 -2.60
N ARG A 235 -7.18 -11.76 -3.10
CA ARG A 235 -7.94 -11.95 -4.35
C ARG A 235 -7.03 -12.03 -5.56
N GLU A 236 -5.98 -11.21 -5.60
CA GLU A 236 -5.00 -11.24 -6.69
C GLU A 236 -4.18 -12.53 -6.69
N LEU A 237 -3.80 -13.03 -5.51
CA LEU A 237 -3.17 -14.35 -5.38
C LEU A 237 -4.05 -15.46 -5.97
N ILE A 238 -5.34 -15.47 -5.64
CA ILE A 238 -6.28 -16.45 -6.18
C ILE A 238 -6.37 -16.34 -7.70
N ARG A 239 -6.52 -15.12 -8.22
CA ARG A 239 -6.66 -14.86 -9.67
C ARG A 239 -5.44 -15.29 -10.47
N ARG A 240 -4.24 -15.13 -9.92
CA ARG A 240 -2.97 -15.52 -10.56
C ARG A 240 -2.51 -16.94 -10.25
N GLY A 241 -3.19 -17.65 -9.34
CA GLY A 241 -2.72 -18.94 -8.83
C GLY A 241 -1.42 -18.84 -8.03
N GLY A 242 -1.10 -17.63 -7.50
CA GLY A 242 0.06 -17.38 -6.66
C GLY A 242 -0.07 -18.05 -5.29
N ARG A 243 1.06 -18.22 -4.60
CA ARG A 243 1.09 -18.87 -3.30
C ARG A 243 1.16 -17.89 -2.14
N PHE A 244 2.17 -17.02 -2.13
CA PHE A 244 2.41 -16.12 -1.02
C PHE A 244 2.20 -14.68 -1.43
N GLY A 245 1.52 -13.94 -0.57
CA GLY A 245 1.35 -12.51 -0.69
C GLY A 245 1.65 -11.80 0.61
N MET A 246 2.08 -10.57 0.48
CA MET A 246 2.27 -9.70 1.63
C MET A 246 1.65 -8.33 1.39
N PHE A 247 1.15 -7.73 2.45
CA PHE A 247 0.54 -6.41 2.37
C PHE A 247 0.87 -5.61 3.62
N GLY A 248 0.99 -4.31 3.47
CA GLY A 248 1.35 -3.45 4.59
C GLY A 248 1.24 -1.96 4.30
N SER A 249 1.37 -1.18 5.35
CA SER A 249 1.24 0.26 5.33
C SER A 249 2.21 0.91 6.30
N CYS A 250 2.63 2.14 5.98
CA CYS A 250 3.20 3.04 6.95
C CYS A 250 2.09 3.63 7.83
N CYS A 251 2.45 3.99 9.05
CA CYS A 251 1.57 4.64 10.01
C CYS A 251 2.26 5.87 10.59
N GLY A 252 1.49 6.90 10.91
CA GLY A 252 2.00 8.10 11.56
C GLY A 252 2.73 7.77 12.86
N GLY A 253 3.78 8.54 13.17
CA GLY A 253 4.63 8.29 14.35
C GLY A 253 5.83 7.37 14.08
N GLY A 254 6.11 7.01 12.83
CA GLY A 254 7.30 6.23 12.46
C GLY A 254 7.08 4.72 12.44
N GLN A 255 5.86 4.25 12.21
CA GLN A 255 5.55 2.83 12.26
C GLN A 255 5.27 2.25 10.86
N GLY A 256 5.59 0.97 10.68
CA GLY A 256 5.18 0.16 9.54
C GLY A 256 4.58 -1.15 10.02
N VAL A 257 3.45 -1.55 9.43
CA VAL A 257 2.73 -2.79 9.78
C VAL A 257 2.53 -3.62 8.53
N VAL A 258 2.85 -4.90 8.62
CA VAL A 258 2.81 -5.85 7.50
C VAL A 258 2.23 -7.18 7.91
N ALA A 259 1.50 -7.80 7.00
CA ALA A 259 1.06 -9.18 7.07
C ALA A 259 1.53 -9.98 5.85
N LEU A 260 1.80 -11.26 6.05
CA LEU A 260 2.11 -12.24 5.03
C LEU A 260 1.10 -13.39 5.09
N VAL A 261 0.54 -13.74 3.95
CA VAL A 261 -0.52 -14.73 3.82
C VAL A 261 -0.18 -15.77 2.75
N GLU A 262 -0.76 -16.97 2.90
CA GLU A 262 -0.71 -18.03 1.90
C GLU A 262 -2.11 -18.28 1.33
N ASN A 263 -2.19 -18.33 0.01
CA ASN A 263 -3.41 -18.65 -0.73
C ASN A 263 -3.84 -20.10 -0.47
N LEU A 264 -5.08 -20.30 -0.01
CA LEU A 264 -5.68 -21.63 0.23
C LEU A 264 -6.64 -22.08 -0.87
N GLN A 265 -6.80 -21.29 -1.94
CA GLN A 265 -7.70 -21.58 -3.08
C GLN A 265 -6.93 -22.01 -4.35
N ARG A 266 -5.73 -22.57 -4.18
CA ARG A 266 -4.89 -23.08 -5.27
C ARG A 266 -5.37 -24.43 -5.74
#